data_3e9408187a0df8203d03cdeae760f190
#
_entry.id   3e9408187a0df8203d03cdeae760f190
#
_cell.length_a   1.000
_cell.length_b   1.000
_cell.length_c   1.000
_cell.angle_alpha   90.00
_cell.angle_beta   90.00
_cell.angle_gamma   90.00
#
_symmetry.space_group_name_H-M   'P 1'
#
loop_
_entity.id
_entity.type
_entity.pdbx_description
1 polymer ?
#
loop_
_entity_poly.entity_id
_entity_poly.type
_entity_poly.pdbx_seq_one_letter_code
_entity_poly.pdbx_strand_id
1 'polypeptide(L)'
;MAHSLPELGYAHGALEPHIDAQTMEIHHGKHHNAYVTNLNTALEGNAELADLSLVDLQAKIAAIPALRNNGGGHFNHSLFWQVIAPGGASAPSGDLAAAIDAAFGSLDEFKAEFAKAGATRFGSGWAWLGVKADGTLGVCSTPNQDNPLMGEAAGVCNCTPILGLDVWEHAYYLNYQNRRPDYISAFWNVVNWDVVAANFAAAK
;
A
#
# COMPACT_ATOMS: atom_id res chain seq x y z
N MET A 1 11.08 20.00 2.27
CA MET A 1 11.26 19.58 3.70
C MET A 1 11.74 18.13 3.71
N ALA A 2 12.54 17.70 4.72
CA ALA A 2 12.98 16.30 4.80
C ALA A 2 11.78 15.39 5.17
N HIS A 3 11.67 14.23 4.51
CA HIS A 3 10.72 13.19 4.86
C HIS A 3 11.14 12.48 6.15
N SER A 4 10.19 11.95 6.91
CA SER A 4 10.42 11.22 8.15
C SER A 4 9.64 9.91 8.17
N LEU A 5 10.16 8.92 8.91
CA LEU A 5 9.46 7.67 9.14
C LEU A 5 8.20 7.96 9.99
N PRO A 6 6.99 7.63 9.50
CA PRO A 6 5.77 7.81 10.29
C PRO A 6 5.71 6.79 11.44
N GLU A 7 5.15 7.21 12.57
CA GLU A 7 4.87 6.32 13.69
C GLU A 7 3.78 5.30 13.32
N LEU A 8 3.90 4.06 13.82
CA LEU A 8 2.90 3.00 13.57
C LEU A 8 1.57 3.27 14.28
N GLY A 9 1.59 3.89 15.47
CA GLY A 9 0.41 4.07 16.30
C GLY A 9 -0.02 2.81 17.09
N TYR A 10 0.67 1.66 16.90
CA TYR A 10 0.45 0.39 17.61
C TYR A 10 1.76 -0.37 17.76
N ALA A 11 1.82 -1.31 18.72
CA ALA A 11 3.02 -2.13 18.97
C ALA A 11 3.28 -3.11 17.82
N HIS A 12 4.54 -3.47 17.58
CA HIS A 12 4.94 -4.40 16.52
C HIS A 12 4.21 -5.76 16.60
N GLY A 13 3.94 -6.27 17.80
CA GLY A 13 3.21 -7.54 17.99
C GLY A 13 1.67 -7.42 17.95
N ALA A 14 1.13 -6.23 17.71
CA ALA A 14 -0.32 -6.01 17.80
C ALA A 14 -1.12 -6.68 16.66
N LEU A 15 -0.46 -7.04 15.56
CA LEU A 15 -1.09 -7.68 14.40
C LEU A 15 -0.99 -9.21 14.42
N GLU A 16 -0.38 -9.79 15.45
CA GLU A 16 -0.33 -11.25 15.62
C GLU A 16 -1.73 -11.84 15.82
N PRO A 17 -1.97 -13.05 15.33
CA PRO A 17 -1.04 -13.98 14.67
C PRO A 17 -0.89 -13.76 13.15
N HIS A 18 -1.48 -12.71 12.59
CA HIS A 18 -1.58 -12.50 11.13
C HIS A 18 -0.30 -11.93 10.51
N ILE A 19 0.38 -11.02 11.21
CA ILE A 19 1.70 -10.50 10.86
C ILE A 19 2.52 -10.54 12.14
N ASP A 20 3.67 -11.21 12.12
CA ASP A 20 4.49 -11.40 13.31
C ASP A 20 5.28 -10.14 13.70
N ALA A 21 5.59 -10.03 15.00
CA ALA A 21 6.27 -8.87 15.58
C ALA A 21 7.64 -8.61 14.95
N GLN A 22 8.40 -9.65 14.60
CA GLN A 22 9.72 -9.51 13.99
C GLN A 22 9.61 -8.96 12.57
N THR A 23 8.64 -9.43 11.78
CA THR A 23 8.34 -8.85 10.46
C THR A 23 8.01 -7.37 10.61
N MET A 24 7.14 -6.97 11.53
CA MET A 24 6.76 -5.58 11.74
C MET A 24 7.95 -4.70 12.14
N GLU A 25 8.80 -5.16 13.06
CA GLU A 25 9.99 -4.44 13.50
C GLU A 25 10.97 -4.20 12.33
N ILE A 26 11.24 -5.23 11.53
CA ILE A 26 12.16 -5.14 10.39
C ILE A 26 11.53 -4.33 9.26
N HIS A 27 10.28 -4.60 8.92
CA HIS A 27 9.59 -3.99 7.80
C HIS A 27 9.42 -2.48 7.99
N HIS A 28 8.97 -2.04 9.17
CA HIS A 28 8.87 -0.62 9.50
C HIS A 28 10.24 -0.01 9.80
N GLY A 29 10.98 -0.56 10.78
CA GLY A 29 12.18 0.09 11.33
C GLY A 29 13.42 -0.01 10.44
N LYS A 30 13.48 -0.97 9.49
CA LYS A 30 14.61 -1.16 8.58
C LYS A 30 14.24 -0.87 7.14
N HIS A 31 13.28 -1.59 6.54
CA HIS A 31 12.93 -1.39 5.12
C HIS A 31 12.32 -0.03 4.87
N HIS A 32 11.26 0.36 5.57
CA HIS A 32 10.64 1.67 5.37
C HIS A 32 11.60 2.81 5.73
N ASN A 33 12.33 2.70 6.83
CA ASN A 33 13.30 3.71 7.24
C ASN A 33 14.43 3.89 6.22
N ALA A 34 14.88 2.81 5.55
CA ALA A 34 15.84 2.89 4.48
C ALA A 34 15.29 3.65 3.26
N TYR A 35 14.03 3.42 2.88
CA TYR A 35 13.39 4.21 1.81
C TYR A 35 13.33 5.69 2.16
N VAL A 36 12.98 6.05 3.39
CA VAL A 36 12.97 7.46 3.84
C VAL A 36 14.36 8.09 3.75
N THR A 37 15.37 7.41 4.28
CA THR A 37 16.76 7.91 4.28
C THR A 37 17.27 8.10 2.86
N ASN A 38 17.08 7.09 2.01
CA ASN A 38 17.56 7.14 0.62
C ASN A 38 16.77 8.15 -0.22
N LEU A 39 15.46 8.34 0.04
CA LEU A 39 14.66 9.38 -0.61
C LEU A 39 15.23 10.77 -0.28
N ASN A 40 15.47 11.06 1.00
CA ASN A 40 16.05 12.34 1.41
C ASN A 40 17.38 12.59 0.72
N THR A 41 18.28 11.59 0.67
CA THR A 41 19.56 11.71 -0.05
C THR A 41 19.36 11.94 -1.54
N ALA A 42 18.42 11.23 -2.18
CA ALA A 42 18.15 11.39 -3.61
C ALA A 42 17.49 12.73 -3.97
N LEU A 43 16.88 13.41 -3.01
CA LEU A 43 16.30 14.76 -3.16
C LEU A 43 17.33 15.86 -2.94
N GLU A 44 18.53 15.56 -2.41
CA GLU A 44 19.60 16.54 -2.23
C GLU A 44 19.97 17.19 -3.59
N GLY A 45 19.97 18.51 -3.61
CA GLY A 45 20.25 19.26 -4.84
C GLY A 45 19.06 19.42 -5.81
N ASN A 46 17.89 18.90 -5.49
CA ASN A 46 16.67 19.06 -6.28
C ASN A 46 15.57 19.74 -5.46
N ALA A 47 15.67 21.05 -5.29
CA ALA A 47 14.76 21.84 -4.47
C ALA A 47 13.30 21.75 -4.94
N GLU A 48 13.07 21.72 -6.25
CA GLU A 48 11.71 21.65 -6.82
C GLU A 48 10.97 20.37 -6.40
N LEU A 49 11.66 19.23 -6.39
CA LEU A 49 11.07 17.97 -5.96
C LEU A 49 11.03 17.84 -4.43
N ALA A 50 12.02 18.39 -3.72
CA ALA A 50 12.10 18.33 -2.26
C ALA A 50 11.01 19.14 -1.54
N ASP A 51 10.39 20.12 -2.22
CA ASP A 51 9.31 20.93 -1.68
C ASP A 51 7.91 20.34 -1.93
N LEU A 52 7.82 19.29 -2.74
CA LEU A 52 6.55 18.60 -2.99
C LEU A 52 6.11 17.75 -1.78
N SER A 53 4.78 17.60 -1.64
CA SER A 53 4.25 16.57 -0.75
C SER A 53 4.64 15.18 -1.23
N LEU A 54 4.65 14.18 -0.34
CA LEU A 54 4.95 12.79 -0.71
C LEU A 54 4.01 12.26 -1.80
N VAL A 55 2.74 12.69 -1.79
CA VAL A 55 1.72 12.33 -2.78
C VAL A 55 2.03 12.97 -4.13
N ASP A 56 2.26 14.29 -4.16
CA ASP A 56 2.53 15.04 -5.40
C ASP A 56 3.85 14.60 -6.05
N LEU A 57 4.81 14.19 -5.23
CA LEU A 57 6.08 13.67 -5.67
C LEU A 57 5.93 12.43 -6.56
N GLN A 58 4.96 11.52 -6.27
CA GLN A 58 4.80 10.27 -7.02
C GLN A 58 4.63 10.51 -8.53
N ALA A 59 3.87 11.50 -8.92
CA ALA A 59 3.64 11.82 -10.34
C ALA A 59 4.89 12.38 -11.08
N LYS A 60 5.96 12.73 -10.35
CA LYS A 60 7.16 13.37 -10.91
C LYS A 60 8.39 12.48 -10.94
N ILE A 61 8.39 11.36 -10.21
CA ILE A 61 9.61 10.58 -9.94
C ILE A 61 9.77 9.31 -10.79
N ALA A 62 8.77 8.94 -11.56
CA ALA A 62 8.75 7.68 -12.31
C ALA A 62 9.97 7.48 -13.24
N ALA A 63 10.51 8.56 -13.81
CA ALA A 63 11.67 8.52 -14.71
C ALA A 63 13.04 8.53 -13.99
N ILE A 64 13.06 8.74 -12.66
CA ILE A 64 14.29 8.88 -11.88
C ILE A 64 14.43 7.66 -10.96
N PRO A 65 15.24 6.63 -11.29
CA PRO A 65 15.22 5.35 -10.58
C PRO A 65 15.40 5.46 -9.06
N ALA A 66 16.31 6.31 -8.58
CA ALA A 66 16.54 6.48 -7.15
C ALA A 66 15.30 7.05 -6.43
N LEU A 67 14.65 8.06 -7.02
CA LEU A 67 13.44 8.66 -6.47
C LEU A 67 12.22 7.72 -6.64
N ARG A 68 12.06 7.08 -7.82
CA ARG A 68 11.00 6.11 -8.08
C ARG A 68 10.98 5.01 -7.03
N ASN A 69 12.11 4.37 -6.78
CA ASN A 69 12.20 3.26 -5.83
C ASN A 69 12.02 3.74 -4.39
N ASN A 70 12.69 4.79 -3.98
CA ASN A 70 12.68 5.22 -2.58
C ASN A 70 11.46 6.10 -2.24
N GLY A 71 11.03 6.97 -3.16
CA GLY A 71 9.81 7.77 -3.01
C GLY A 71 8.55 6.88 -3.07
N GLY A 72 8.53 5.93 -4.01
CA GLY A 72 7.48 4.91 -4.06
C GLY A 72 7.46 4.05 -2.80
N GLY A 73 8.63 3.56 -2.37
CA GLY A 73 8.74 2.78 -1.14
C GLY A 73 8.24 3.53 0.09
N HIS A 74 8.62 4.80 0.23
CA HIS A 74 8.12 5.62 1.34
C HIS A 74 6.61 5.83 1.29
N PHE A 75 6.05 6.16 0.12
CA PHE A 75 4.61 6.34 -0.03
C PHE A 75 3.82 5.06 0.25
N ASN A 76 4.22 3.95 -0.39
CA ASN A 76 3.53 2.67 -0.29
C ASN A 76 3.46 2.19 1.17
N HIS A 77 4.58 2.24 1.89
CA HIS A 77 4.63 1.82 3.28
C HIS A 77 3.88 2.78 4.21
N SER A 78 3.92 4.10 3.95
CA SER A 78 3.15 5.08 4.72
C SER A 78 1.64 4.81 4.64
N LEU A 79 1.14 4.47 3.44
CA LEU A 79 -0.26 4.04 3.28
C LEU A 79 -0.52 2.70 3.96
N PHE A 80 0.39 1.72 3.82
CA PHE A 80 0.24 0.37 4.36
C PHE A 80 0.03 0.40 5.88
N TRP A 81 0.85 1.14 6.62
CA TRP A 81 0.71 1.23 8.08
C TRP A 81 -0.60 1.85 8.55
N GLN A 82 -1.20 2.72 7.75
CA GLN A 82 -2.49 3.35 8.06
C GLN A 82 -3.68 2.41 7.80
N VAL A 83 -3.60 1.62 6.72
CA VAL A 83 -4.70 0.74 6.30
C VAL A 83 -4.72 -0.61 7.00
N ILE A 84 -3.76 -0.86 7.91
CA ILE A 84 -3.76 -2.02 8.80
C ILE A 84 -3.78 -1.58 10.26
N ALA A 85 -4.51 -2.30 11.11
CA ALA A 85 -4.61 -2.03 12.54
C ALA A 85 -5.05 -3.28 13.31
N PRO A 86 -4.73 -3.39 14.61
CA PRO A 86 -5.29 -4.43 15.46
C PRO A 86 -6.78 -4.19 15.70
N GLY A 87 -7.60 -5.24 15.65
CA GLY A 87 -9.00 -5.23 16.11
C GLY A 87 -9.94 -4.36 15.28
N GLY A 88 -9.64 -4.11 14.01
CA GLY A 88 -10.50 -3.36 13.10
C GLY A 88 -11.84 -4.06 12.80
N ALA A 89 -12.77 -3.36 12.16
CA ALA A 89 -14.02 -3.92 11.67
C ALA A 89 -13.73 -5.08 10.69
N SER A 90 -14.54 -6.12 10.72
CA SER A 90 -14.36 -7.31 9.86
C SER A 90 -14.73 -7.07 8.39
N ALA A 91 -15.41 -5.94 8.09
CA ALA A 91 -15.90 -5.60 6.76
C ALA A 91 -16.06 -4.07 6.61
N PRO A 92 -16.02 -3.56 5.39
CA PRO A 92 -16.36 -2.17 5.09
C PRO A 92 -17.84 -1.90 5.37
N SER A 93 -18.19 -0.63 5.58
CA SER A 93 -19.57 -0.18 5.78
C SER A 93 -19.86 1.08 4.96
N GLY A 94 -21.11 1.51 4.95
CA GLY A 94 -21.54 2.75 4.33
C GLY A 94 -21.22 2.84 2.83
N ASP A 95 -20.76 4.01 2.40
CA ASP A 95 -20.48 4.31 0.99
C ASP A 95 -19.40 3.41 0.37
N LEU A 96 -18.40 3.02 1.15
CA LEU A 96 -17.35 2.13 0.67
C LEU A 96 -17.92 0.72 0.39
N ALA A 97 -18.76 0.19 1.27
CA ALA A 97 -19.42 -1.11 1.04
C ALA A 97 -20.29 -1.07 -0.21
N ALA A 98 -21.12 -0.04 -0.36
CA ALA A 98 -21.94 0.14 -1.55
C ALA A 98 -21.13 0.26 -2.84
N ALA A 99 -19.98 0.96 -2.80
CA ALA A 99 -19.07 1.08 -3.95
C ALA A 99 -18.39 -0.24 -4.30
N ILE A 100 -18.03 -1.05 -3.31
CA ILE A 100 -17.50 -2.40 -3.50
C ILE A 100 -18.54 -3.30 -4.16
N ASP A 101 -19.77 -3.31 -3.65
CA ASP A 101 -20.86 -4.09 -4.23
C ASP A 101 -21.17 -3.67 -5.66
N ALA A 102 -21.15 -2.37 -5.94
CA ALA A 102 -21.38 -1.84 -7.28
C ALA A 102 -20.26 -2.22 -8.28
N ALA A 103 -19.01 -2.21 -7.84
CA ALA A 103 -17.85 -2.47 -8.69
C ALA A 103 -17.55 -3.96 -8.90
N PHE A 104 -17.79 -4.79 -7.88
CA PHE A 104 -17.35 -6.19 -7.86
C PHE A 104 -18.51 -7.17 -7.67
N GLY A 105 -19.70 -6.71 -7.31
CA GLY A 105 -20.88 -7.57 -7.02
C GLY A 105 -20.99 -7.98 -5.56
N SER A 106 -19.89 -8.18 -4.85
CA SER A 106 -19.86 -8.46 -3.41
C SER A 106 -18.48 -8.21 -2.81
N LEU A 107 -18.42 -8.18 -1.48
CA LEU A 107 -17.14 -8.13 -0.75
C LEU A 107 -16.26 -9.36 -1.05
N ASP A 108 -16.86 -10.55 -1.19
CA ASP A 108 -16.13 -11.78 -1.45
C ASP A 108 -15.53 -11.79 -2.86
N GLU A 109 -16.24 -11.31 -3.86
CA GLU A 109 -15.74 -11.17 -5.22
C GLU A 109 -14.61 -10.12 -5.29
N PHE A 110 -14.76 -8.99 -4.57
CA PHE A 110 -13.67 -8.03 -4.42
C PHE A 110 -12.43 -8.67 -3.80
N LYS A 111 -12.58 -9.40 -2.68
CA LYS A 111 -11.45 -10.09 -2.03
C LYS A 111 -10.80 -11.11 -2.96
N ALA A 112 -11.58 -11.83 -3.76
CA ALA A 112 -11.08 -12.79 -4.73
C ALA A 112 -10.26 -12.10 -5.85
N GLU A 113 -10.75 -10.97 -6.39
CA GLU A 113 -10.02 -10.19 -7.40
C GLU A 113 -8.73 -9.59 -6.85
N PHE A 114 -8.77 -9.04 -5.64
CA PHE A 114 -7.60 -8.51 -4.95
C PHE A 114 -6.56 -9.60 -4.65
N ALA A 115 -7.02 -10.75 -4.18
CA ALA A 115 -6.15 -11.89 -3.92
C ALA A 115 -5.48 -12.39 -5.21
N LYS A 116 -6.23 -12.45 -6.31
CA LYS A 116 -5.68 -12.79 -7.63
C LYS A 116 -4.59 -11.78 -8.05
N ALA A 117 -4.84 -10.48 -7.90
CA ALA A 117 -3.87 -9.45 -8.25
C ALA A 117 -2.56 -9.58 -7.44
N GLY A 118 -2.65 -9.84 -6.13
CA GLY A 118 -1.48 -10.07 -5.27
C GLY A 118 -0.75 -11.37 -5.56
N ALA A 119 -1.47 -12.47 -5.74
CA ALA A 119 -0.90 -13.80 -5.99
C ALA A 119 -0.23 -13.91 -7.37
N THR A 120 -0.80 -13.26 -8.40
CA THR A 120 -0.25 -13.28 -9.76
C THR A 120 0.81 -12.21 -10.02
N ARG A 121 1.07 -11.29 -9.05
CA ARG A 121 2.19 -10.36 -9.14
C ARG A 121 3.50 -11.15 -9.09
N PHE A 122 4.12 -11.33 -10.25
CA PHE A 122 5.38 -12.05 -10.37
C PHE A 122 6.51 -11.25 -9.71
N GLY A 123 7.24 -11.89 -8.80
CA GLY A 123 8.29 -11.23 -8.01
C GLY A 123 7.73 -10.31 -6.91
N SER A 124 8.45 -9.22 -6.66
CA SER A 124 8.11 -8.21 -5.67
C SER A 124 7.13 -7.19 -6.22
N GLY A 125 6.25 -6.68 -5.38
CA GLY A 125 5.31 -5.63 -5.76
C GLY A 125 4.19 -5.45 -4.76
N TRP A 126 3.10 -4.83 -5.23
CA TRP A 126 1.95 -4.44 -4.42
C TRP A 126 0.65 -4.79 -5.13
N ALA A 127 -0.38 -5.14 -4.37
CA ALA A 127 -1.76 -5.18 -4.83
C ALA A 127 -2.52 -3.95 -4.29
N TRP A 128 -3.41 -3.38 -5.09
CA TRP A 128 -4.09 -2.13 -4.79
C TRP A 128 -5.60 -2.23 -5.01
N LEU A 129 -6.38 -1.59 -4.13
CA LEU A 129 -7.71 -1.08 -4.40
C LEU A 129 -7.60 0.43 -4.57
N GLY A 130 -8.16 0.97 -5.64
CA GLY A 130 -8.13 2.41 -5.87
C GLY A 130 -9.40 2.94 -6.51
N VAL A 131 -9.58 4.26 -6.42
CA VAL A 131 -10.65 5.03 -7.06
C VAL A 131 -10.16 5.50 -8.41
N LYS A 132 -10.86 5.11 -9.48
CA LYS A 132 -10.59 5.54 -10.85
C LYS A 132 -11.08 6.96 -11.09
N ALA A 133 -10.66 7.56 -12.21
CA ALA A 133 -11.05 8.93 -12.59
C ALA A 133 -12.57 9.12 -12.75
N ASP A 134 -13.32 8.05 -13.05
CA ASP A 134 -14.79 8.05 -13.13
C ASP A 134 -15.48 7.84 -11.77
N GLY A 135 -14.72 7.76 -10.67
CA GLY A 135 -15.20 7.53 -9.31
C GLY A 135 -15.49 6.07 -8.98
N THR A 136 -15.33 5.14 -9.91
CA THR A 136 -15.52 3.70 -9.66
C THR A 136 -14.28 3.09 -8.99
N LEU A 137 -14.48 1.96 -8.30
CA LEU A 137 -13.39 1.19 -7.72
C LEU A 137 -12.73 0.26 -8.75
N GLY A 138 -11.46 -0.05 -8.55
CA GLY A 138 -10.74 -1.04 -9.33
C GLY A 138 -9.58 -1.65 -8.56
N VAL A 139 -9.26 -2.89 -8.91
CA VAL A 139 -8.13 -3.64 -8.38
C VAL A 139 -7.03 -3.71 -9.44
N CYS A 140 -5.78 -3.53 -9.00
CA CYS A 140 -4.62 -3.71 -9.86
C CYS A 140 -3.38 -4.14 -9.06
N SER A 141 -2.25 -4.39 -9.72
CA SER A 141 -0.98 -4.64 -9.06
C SER A 141 0.18 -3.97 -9.80
N THR A 142 1.17 -3.51 -9.05
CA THR A 142 2.37 -2.85 -9.57
C THR A 142 3.64 -3.59 -9.16
N PRO A 143 4.71 -3.56 -9.97
CA PRO A 143 6.00 -4.18 -9.62
C PRO A 143 6.78 -3.31 -8.65
N ASN A 144 7.67 -3.94 -7.89
CA ASN A 144 8.64 -3.30 -7.01
C ASN A 144 7.98 -2.28 -6.07
N GLN A 145 8.41 -1.01 -6.13
CA GLN A 145 7.83 0.09 -5.35
C GLN A 145 7.02 1.07 -6.20
N ASP A 146 6.67 0.69 -7.42
CA ASP A 146 5.73 1.46 -8.22
C ASP A 146 4.35 1.48 -7.57
N ASN A 147 3.62 2.57 -7.77
CA ASN A 147 2.27 2.73 -7.24
C ASN A 147 1.36 3.45 -8.26
N PRO A 148 0.03 3.40 -8.07
CA PRO A 148 -0.93 3.97 -9.02
C PRO A 148 -0.77 5.46 -9.31
N LEU A 149 -0.16 6.24 -8.40
CA LEU A 149 0.04 7.68 -8.57
C LEU A 149 1.19 8.02 -9.56
N MET A 150 1.98 7.02 -9.97
CA MET A 150 3.09 7.20 -10.92
C MET A 150 2.63 7.26 -12.39
N GLY A 151 1.33 7.28 -12.65
CA GLY A 151 0.75 7.40 -13.98
C GLY A 151 1.13 6.22 -14.90
N GLU A 152 1.61 6.50 -16.11
CA GLU A 152 1.96 5.47 -17.10
C GLU A 152 3.00 4.46 -16.60
N ALA A 153 3.90 4.87 -15.69
CA ALA A 153 4.88 3.97 -15.09
C ALA A 153 4.23 2.87 -14.22
N ALA A 154 3.03 3.11 -13.70
CA ALA A 154 2.23 2.11 -12.98
C ALA A 154 1.49 1.13 -13.91
N GLY A 155 1.60 1.28 -15.22
CA GLY A 155 0.93 0.43 -16.20
C GLY A 155 -0.59 0.60 -16.17
N VAL A 156 -1.31 -0.50 -15.91
CA VAL A 156 -2.79 -0.50 -15.87
C VAL A 156 -3.38 0.12 -14.61
N CYS A 157 -2.56 0.44 -13.61
CA CYS A 157 -2.99 1.02 -12.35
C CYS A 157 -3.15 2.55 -12.47
N ASN A 158 -4.24 3.02 -13.06
CA ASN A 158 -4.56 4.44 -13.15
C ASN A 158 -5.71 4.77 -12.18
N CYS A 159 -5.39 4.94 -10.90
CA CYS A 159 -6.35 5.21 -9.84
C CYS A 159 -5.67 5.89 -8.64
N THR A 160 -6.47 6.48 -7.75
CA THR A 160 -6.01 6.93 -6.43
C THR A 160 -6.08 5.75 -5.47
N PRO A 161 -4.94 5.24 -4.94
CA PRO A 161 -4.94 4.06 -4.08
C PRO A 161 -5.55 4.39 -2.73
N ILE A 162 -6.46 3.52 -2.24
CA ILE A 162 -7.11 3.64 -0.94
C ILE A 162 -6.80 2.47 -0.01
N LEU A 163 -6.35 1.34 -0.56
CA LEU A 163 -5.86 0.15 0.14
C LEU A 163 -4.69 -0.42 -0.65
N GLY A 164 -3.62 -0.79 0.04
CA GLY A 164 -2.45 -1.44 -0.55
C GLY A 164 -2.01 -2.64 0.28
N LEU A 165 -1.53 -3.69 -0.39
CA LEU A 165 -0.91 -4.86 0.23
C LEU A 165 0.47 -5.07 -0.35
N ASP A 166 1.48 -5.07 0.51
CA ASP A 166 2.84 -5.43 0.18
C ASP A 166 2.94 -6.94 -0.07
N VAL A 167 3.34 -7.34 -1.28
CA VAL A 167 3.60 -8.75 -1.62
C VAL A 167 5.08 -9.03 -1.91
N TRP A 168 5.98 -8.13 -1.48
CA TRP A 168 7.38 -8.44 -1.32
C TRP A 168 7.54 -9.56 -0.28
N GLU A 169 8.47 -10.48 -0.49
CA GLU A 169 8.68 -11.60 0.44
C GLU A 169 9.03 -11.14 1.87
N HIS A 170 9.72 -10.00 2.02
CA HIS A 170 10.03 -9.46 3.34
C HIS A 170 8.79 -9.14 4.19
N ALA A 171 7.62 -8.92 3.57
CA ALA A 171 6.38 -8.61 4.26
C ALA A 171 5.73 -9.85 4.93
N TYR A 172 6.10 -11.08 4.51
CA TYR A 172 5.38 -12.27 4.95
C TYR A 172 6.25 -13.53 5.16
N TYR A 173 7.53 -13.52 4.76
CA TYR A 173 8.33 -14.75 4.67
C TYR A 173 8.53 -15.44 6.02
N LEU A 174 8.72 -14.69 7.11
CA LEU A 174 8.96 -15.28 8.43
C LEU A 174 7.76 -16.13 8.92
N ASN A 175 6.55 -15.70 8.63
CA ASN A 175 5.33 -16.39 9.07
C ASN A 175 4.77 -17.37 8.02
N TYR A 176 4.91 -17.04 6.72
CA TYR A 176 4.25 -17.77 5.63
C TYR A 176 5.22 -18.44 4.65
N GLN A 177 6.50 -18.11 4.64
CA GLN A 177 7.51 -18.57 3.68
C GLN A 177 7.01 -18.33 2.24
N ASN A 178 6.95 -19.39 1.42
CA ASN A 178 6.48 -19.32 0.02
C ASN A 178 4.94 -19.26 -0.13
N ARG A 179 4.19 -19.29 0.97
CA ARG A 179 2.72 -19.35 0.94
C ARG A 179 2.09 -17.97 0.89
N ARG A 180 2.42 -17.18 -0.15
CA ARG A 180 1.84 -15.85 -0.36
C ARG A 180 0.30 -15.84 -0.32
N PRO A 181 -0.44 -16.84 -0.86
CA PRO A 181 -1.89 -16.86 -0.74
C PRO A 181 -2.41 -16.90 0.71
N ASP A 182 -1.72 -17.59 1.62
CA ASP A 182 -2.10 -17.65 3.03
C ASP A 182 -1.92 -16.26 3.70
N TYR A 183 -0.83 -15.56 3.38
CA TYR A 183 -0.62 -14.19 3.84
C TYR A 183 -1.72 -13.24 3.33
N ILE A 184 -2.07 -13.32 2.04
CA ILE A 184 -3.14 -12.50 1.45
C ILE A 184 -4.48 -12.79 2.15
N SER A 185 -4.77 -14.05 2.47
CA SER A 185 -5.96 -14.42 3.25
C SER A 185 -5.92 -13.85 4.67
N ALA A 186 -4.77 -13.90 5.34
CA ALA A 186 -4.61 -13.39 6.69
C ALA A 186 -4.73 -11.86 6.77
N PHE A 187 -4.33 -11.15 5.72
CA PHE A 187 -4.38 -9.69 5.62
C PHE A 187 -5.76 -9.11 5.95
N TRP A 188 -6.83 -9.77 5.54
CA TRP A 188 -8.20 -9.28 5.78
C TRP A 188 -8.58 -9.16 7.26
N ASN A 189 -7.85 -9.85 8.15
CA ASN A 189 -8.07 -9.76 9.61
C ASN A 189 -7.43 -8.52 10.25
N VAL A 190 -6.57 -7.81 9.52
CA VAL A 190 -5.86 -6.63 10.03
C VAL A 190 -6.19 -5.36 9.24
N VAL A 191 -7.07 -5.41 8.24
CA VAL A 191 -7.48 -4.23 7.47
C VAL A 191 -8.24 -3.25 8.36
N ASN A 192 -7.79 -2.00 8.36
CA ASN A 192 -8.46 -0.87 9.00
C ASN A 192 -9.50 -0.27 8.05
N TRP A 193 -10.69 -0.85 8.00
CA TRP A 193 -11.76 -0.43 7.08
C TRP A 193 -12.21 1.01 7.29
N ASP A 194 -12.09 1.56 8.51
CA ASP A 194 -12.44 2.96 8.78
C ASP A 194 -11.49 3.92 8.04
N VAL A 195 -10.19 3.62 8.05
CA VAL A 195 -9.19 4.40 7.30
C VAL A 195 -9.38 4.20 5.79
N VAL A 196 -9.65 2.98 5.33
CA VAL A 196 -9.93 2.73 3.91
C VAL A 196 -11.18 3.51 3.45
N ALA A 197 -12.22 3.60 4.28
CA ALA A 197 -13.41 4.40 3.98
C ALA A 197 -13.12 5.91 3.97
N ALA A 198 -12.26 6.40 4.88
CA ALA A 198 -11.82 7.79 4.87
C ALA A 198 -10.99 8.12 3.62
N ASN A 199 -10.08 7.23 3.22
CA ASN A 199 -9.32 7.36 1.97
C ASN A 199 -10.24 7.38 0.74
N PHE A 200 -11.27 6.53 0.73
CA PHE A 200 -12.26 6.50 -0.33
C PHE A 200 -13.03 7.82 -0.43
N ALA A 201 -13.46 8.37 0.69
CA ALA A 201 -14.15 9.66 0.72
C ALA A 201 -13.26 10.82 0.24
N ALA A 202 -11.97 10.78 0.55
CA ALA A 202 -11.00 11.80 0.13
C ALA A 202 -10.59 11.67 -1.35
N ALA A 203 -10.77 10.50 -1.97
CA ALA A 203 -10.39 10.22 -3.35
C ALA A 203 -11.53 10.49 -4.37
N LYS A 204 -12.75 10.80 -3.90
CA LYS A 204 -13.89 11.22 -4.71
C LYS A 204 -13.83 12.71 -5.04
#